data_8495abe8227bb50f62d11790dd3e26cd
#
_entry.id   8495abe8227bb50f62d11790dd3e26cd
#
_cell.length_a   1.000
_cell.length_b   1.000
_cell.length_c   1.000
_cell.angle_alpha   90.00
_cell.angle_beta   90.00
_cell.angle_gamma   90.00
#
_symmetry.space_group_name_H-M   'P 1'
#
loop_
_entity.id
_entity.type
_entity.pdbx_description
1 polymer ?
#
loop_
_entity_poly.entity_id
_entity_poly.type
_entity_poly.pdbx_seq_one_letter_code
_entity_poly.pdbx_strand_id
1 'polypeptide(L)'
;MAHYAQLGVDNIVTRVWTVNNIDCMTVGGIEKDEIGQAYLKEHHGDLTLVKCSYNTSKGVHVLGGTPFRANYPGVGWYYNSTHDIFHEPRPKDKNGNDCDSWTLNTKTGMYDPPISYPNAAALEYWTWDESVYNGDNTKGWVLLTT
;
A
#
# COMPACT_ATOMS: atom_id res chain seq x y z
N MET A 1 -14.59 -10.16 -10.25
CA MET A 1 -13.39 -9.64 -10.94
C MET A 1 -12.16 -9.85 -10.09
N ALA A 2 -11.06 -10.23 -10.71
CA ALA A 2 -9.78 -10.36 -10.03
C ALA A 2 -8.90 -9.15 -10.35
N HIS A 3 -8.01 -8.80 -9.43
CA HIS A 3 -7.09 -7.68 -9.57
C HIS A 3 -5.66 -8.15 -9.37
N TYR A 4 -4.75 -7.63 -10.20
CA TYR A 4 -3.33 -8.00 -10.17
C TYR A 4 -2.46 -6.75 -10.26
N ALA A 5 -1.55 -6.60 -9.30
CA ALA A 5 -0.52 -5.59 -9.37
C ALA A 5 0.61 -6.07 -10.27
N GLN A 6 1.02 -5.24 -11.21
CA GLN A 6 2.21 -5.47 -12.00
C GLN A 6 3.39 -4.81 -11.29
N LEU A 7 4.46 -5.58 -11.11
CA LEU A 7 5.67 -5.11 -10.44
C LEU A 7 6.76 -4.78 -11.45
N GLY A 8 7.40 -3.66 -11.26
CA GLY A 8 8.61 -3.25 -11.95
C GLY A 8 9.85 -3.48 -11.09
N VAL A 9 10.88 -2.67 -11.33
CA VAL A 9 12.12 -2.69 -10.57
C VAL A 9 11.84 -2.44 -9.08
N ASP A 10 12.58 -3.14 -8.21
CA ASP A 10 12.44 -3.05 -6.75
C ASP A 10 11.04 -3.35 -6.22
N ASN A 11 10.28 -4.16 -6.94
CA ASN A 11 8.90 -4.53 -6.59
C ASN A 11 7.97 -3.32 -6.45
N ILE A 12 8.22 -2.27 -7.20
CA ILE A 12 7.34 -1.10 -7.27
C ILE A 12 6.16 -1.42 -8.18
N VAL A 13 4.96 -1.13 -7.72
CA VAL A 13 3.74 -1.31 -8.51
C VAL A 13 3.71 -0.28 -9.64
N THR A 14 3.71 -0.78 -10.87
CA THR A 14 3.68 0.07 -12.07
C THR A 14 2.29 0.15 -12.69
N ARG A 15 1.44 -0.83 -12.41
CA ARG A 15 0.07 -0.89 -12.91
C ARG A 15 -0.76 -1.86 -12.07
N VAL A 16 -2.06 -1.63 -11.99
CA VAL A 16 -3.02 -2.59 -11.43
C VAL A 16 -3.99 -3.00 -12.53
N TRP A 17 -4.06 -4.30 -12.78
CA TRP A 17 -4.91 -4.90 -13.80
C TRP A 17 -6.20 -5.42 -13.19
N THR A 18 -7.27 -5.34 -13.95
CA THR A 18 -8.55 -5.96 -13.62
C THR A 18 -8.82 -7.06 -14.65
N VAL A 19 -9.18 -8.25 -14.19
CA VAL A 19 -9.52 -9.39 -15.05
C VAL A 19 -10.95 -9.80 -14.78
N ASN A 20 -11.72 -9.99 -15.86
CA ASN A 20 -13.09 -10.46 -15.75
C ASN A 20 -13.18 -11.86 -15.16
N ASN A 21 -14.26 -12.18 -14.50
CA ASN A 21 -14.45 -13.48 -13.85
C ASN A 21 -14.22 -14.65 -14.80
N ILE A 22 -14.74 -14.57 -16.01
CA ILE A 22 -14.62 -15.66 -17.00
C ILE A 22 -13.16 -15.93 -17.40
N ASP A 23 -12.31 -14.90 -17.36
CA ASP A 23 -10.91 -14.97 -17.77
C ASP A 23 -9.96 -15.37 -16.63
N CYS A 24 -10.49 -15.57 -15.42
CA CYS A 24 -9.74 -16.03 -14.26
C CYS A 24 -10.32 -17.26 -13.59
N MET A 25 -11.24 -17.97 -14.27
CA MET A 25 -11.94 -19.14 -13.73
C MET A 25 -11.67 -20.39 -14.56
N THR A 26 -11.75 -21.54 -13.89
CA THR A 26 -11.82 -22.84 -14.54
C THR A 26 -13.13 -22.99 -15.30
N VAL A 27 -13.22 -24.01 -16.17
CA VAL A 27 -14.49 -24.39 -16.84
C VAL A 27 -15.61 -24.67 -15.84
N GLY A 28 -15.28 -25.13 -14.63
CA GLY A 28 -16.23 -25.35 -13.54
C GLY A 28 -16.59 -24.10 -12.73
N GLY A 29 -16.12 -22.91 -13.13
CA GLY A 29 -16.47 -21.65 -12.46
C GLY A 29 -15.67 -21.35 -11.20
N ILE A 30 -14.52 -22.01 -11.00
CA ILE A 30 -13.64 -21.79 -9.84
C ILE A 30 -12.57 -20.79 -10.23
N GLU A 31 -12.50 -19.65 -9.51
CA GLU A 31 -11.45 -18.65 -9.69
C GLU A 31 -10.09 -19.21 -9.26
N LYS A 32 -9.09 -19.02 -10.11
CA LYS A 32 -7.70 -19.38 -9.83
C LYS A 32 -6.74 -18.29 -10.24
N ASP A 33 -5.83 -17.96 -9.36
CA ASP A 33 -4.80 -16.93 -9.56
C ASP A 33 -3.97 -17.22 -10.83
N GLU A 34 -3.54 -18.47 -11.03
CA GLU A 34 -2.73 -18.87 -12.18
C GLU A 34 -3.44 -18.60 -13.51
N ILE A 35 -4.75 -18.74 -13.55
CA ILE A 35 -5.55 -18.56 -14.78
C ILE A 35 -5.60 -17.06 -15.11
N GLY A 36 -5.88 -16.20 -14.14
CA GLY A 36 -5.89 -14.76 -14.36
C GLY A 36 -4.54 -14.21 -14.74
N GLN A 37 -3.47 -14.69 -14.13
CA GLN A 37 -2.11 -14.30 -14.50
C GLN A 37 -1.75 -14.76 -15.90
N ALA A 38 -2.09 -15.99 -16.26
CA ALA A 38 -1.82 -16.54 -17.62
C ALA A 38 -2.57 -15.73 -18.68
N TYR A 39 -3.82 -15.35 -18.41
CA TYR A 39 -4.61 -14.50 -19.30
C TYR A 39 -3.90 -13.16 -19.58
N LEU A 40 -3.43 -12.48 -18.54
CA LEU A 40 -2.72 -11.21 -18.69
C LEU A 40 -1.40 -11.36 -19.44
N LYS A 41 -0.64 -12.42 -19.15
CA LYS A 41 0.65 -12.68 -19.83
C LYS A 41 0.45 -13.02 -21.30
N GLU A 42 -0.60 -13.74 -21.65
CA GLU A 42 -0.94 -14.05 -23.04
C GLU A 42 -1.23 -12.79 -23.85
N HIS A 43 -1.94 -11.82 -23.24
CA HIS A 43 -2.38 -10.60 -23.94
C HIS A 43 -1.37 -9.45 -23.87
N HIS A 44 -0.49 -9.43 -22.87
CA HIS A 44 0.36 -8.28 -22.57
C HIS A 44 1.85 -8.61 -22.41
N GLY A 45 2.25 -9.88 -22.56
CA GLY A 45 3.65 -10.32 -22.48
C GLY A 45 4.08 -10.73 -21.07
N ASP A 46 5.39 -10.83 -20.89
CA ASP A 46 5.99 -11.31 -19.64
C ASP A 46 5.87 -10.25 -18.54
N LEU A 47 4.82 -10.37 -17.74
CA LEU A 47 4.55 -9.49 -16.61
C LEU A 47 4.91 -10.20 -15.30
N THR A 48 5.44 -9.45 -14.35
CA THR A 48 5.54 -9.89 -12.96
C THR A 48 4.28 -9.43 -12.24
N LEU A 49 3.43 -10.37 -11.84
CA LEU A 49 2.09 -10.10 -11.32
C LEU A 49 1.93 -10.65 -9.91
N VAL A 50 1.28 -9.88 -9.06
CA VAL A 50 0.88 -10.29 -7.71
C VAL A 50 -0.59 -9.93 -7.50
N LYS A 51 -1.40 -10.92 -7.12
CA LYS A 51 -2.83 -10.70 -6.87
C LYS A 51 -3.02 -9.70 -5.72
N CYS A 52 -4.00 -8.81 -5.87
CA CYS A 52 -4.43 -7.87 -4.85
C CYS A 52 -5.95 -7.90 -4.72
N SER A 53 -6.46 -7.34 -3.63
CA SER A 53 -7.90 -7.29 -3.36
C SER A 53 -8.38 -5.86 -3.25
N TYR A 54 -9.33 -5.50 -4.08
CA TYR A 54 -9.99 -4.19 -4.07
C TYR A 54 -10.61 -3.83 -2.71
N ASN A 55 -10.98 -4.82 -1.92
CA ASN A 55 -11.70 -4.64 -0.65
C ASN A 55 -10.77 -4.59 0.57
N THR A 56 -9.47 -4.53 0.40
CA THR A 56 -8.52 -4.51 1.51
C THR A 56 -7.82 -3.16 1.63
N SER A 57 -7.85 -2.59 2.82
CA SER A 57 -7.18 -1.32 3.14
C SER A 57 -6.70 -1.33 4.58
N LYS A 58 -5.45 -0.93 4.79
CA LYS A 58 -4.81 -0.83 6.12
C LYS A 58 -4.97 -2.09 6.97
N GLY A 59 -4.85 -3.25 6.33
CA GLY A 59 -4.97 -4.55 7.00
C GLY A 59 -6.40 -4.96 7.34
N VAL A 60 -7.40 -4.30 6.77
CA VAL A 60 -8.82 -4.58 7.04
C VAL A 60 -9.56 -4.83 5.73
N HIS A 61 -10.44 -5.83 5.72
CA HIS A 61 -11.39 -6.01 4.62
C HIS A 61 -12.60 -5.12 4.83
N VAL A 62 -12.84 -4.17 3.91
CA VAL A 62 -13.86 -3.12 4.09
C VAL A 62 -15.29 -3.65 4.16
N LEU A 63 -15.54 -4.89 3.69
CA LEU A 63 -16.85 -5.55 3.75
C LEU A 63 -16.90 -6.63 4.84
N GLY A 64 -15.94 -6.65 5.77
CA GLY A 64 -15.92 -7.59 6.89
C GLY A 64 -15.38 -8.99 6.56
N GLY A 65 -14.81 -9.21 5.37
CA GLY A 65 -14.17 -10.46 5.00
C GLY A 65 -12.73 -10.57 5.52
N THR A 66 -11.97 -11.50 4.96
CA THR A 66 -10.56 -11.69 5.29
C THR A 66 -9.70 -10.68 4.54
N PRO A 67 -8.86 -9.89 5.23
CA PRO A 67 -7.92 -8.98 4.57
C PRO A 67 -6.93 -9.77 3.69
N PHE A 68 -6.52 -9.17 2.57
CA PHE A 68 -5.61 -9.79 1.63
C PHE A 68 -4.43 -8.84 1.35
N ARG A 69 -3.22 -9.25 1.74
CA ARG A 69 -1.97 -8.51 1.50
C ARG A 69 -2.01 -7.04 1.93
N ALA A 70 -2.67 -6.75 3.05
CA ALA A 70 -2.79 -5.48 3.75
C ALA A 70 -3.52 -4.37 2.98
N ASN A 71 -3.23 -4.18 1.69
CA ASN A 71 -3.81 -3.07 0.92
C ASN A 71 -4.07 -3.43 -0.53
N TYR A 72 -5.09 -2.81 -1.12
CA TYR A 72 -5.18 -2.65 -2.56
C TYR A 72 -4.21 -1.54 -2.98
N PRO A 73 -3.16 -1.87 -3.75
CA PRO A 73 -2.09 -0.91 -3.97
C PRO A 73 -2.43 0.11 -5.05
N GLY A 74 -1.81 1.28 -4.95
CA GLY A 74 -1.72 2.25 -6.04
C GLY A 74 -0.41 2.11 -6.81
N VAL A 75 -0.32 2.76 -7.95
CA VAL A 75 0.94 2.90 -8.70
C VAL A 75 1.95 3.65 -7.83
N GLY A 76 3.19 3.14 -7.77
CA GLY A 76 4.23 3.68 -6.90
C GLY A 76 4.31 3.04 -5.53
N TRP A 77 3.33 2.22 -5.16
CA TRP A 77 3.40 1.41 -3.94
C TRP A 77 4.38 0.26 -4.10
N TYR A 78 4.69 -0.42 -3.01
CA TYR A 78 5.65 -1.52 -2.97
C TYR A 78 4.97 -2.83 -2.64
N TYR A 79 5.45 -3.91 -3.24
CA TYR A 79 5.16 -5.25 -2.75
C TYR A 79 6.33 -5.75 -1.92
N ASN A 80 6.07 -6.04 -0.65
CA ASN A 80 7.05 -6.62 0.27
C ASN A 80 6.85 -8.13 0.31
N SER A 81 7.74 -8.87 -0.35
CA SER A 81 7.63 -10.33 -0.44
C SER A 81 7.94 -11.04 0.87
N THR A 82 8.73 -10.44 1.74
CA THR A 82 9.07 -11.00 3.07
C THR A 82 7.82 -11.10 3.96
N HIS A 83 6.99 -10.09 3.94
CA HIS A 83 5.75 -10.01 4.73
C HIS A 83 4.49 -10.29 3.92
N ASP A 84 4.62 -10.48 2.62
CA ASP A 84 3.51 -10.70 1.67
C ASP A 84 2.42 -9.62 1.78
N ILE A 85 2.85 -8.37 1.72
CA ILE A 85 1.96 -7.19 1.80
C ILE A 85 2.26 -6.16 0.74
N PHE A 86 1.25 -5.37 0.38
CA PHE A 86 1.44 -4.10 -0.31
C PHE A 86 1.49 -2.97 0.70
N HIS A 87 2.46 -2.08 0.55
CA HIS A 87 2.59 -0.93 1.44
C HIS A 87 2.85 0.35 0.68
N GLU A 88 2.49 1.47 1.30
CA GLU A 88 2.74 2.78 0.74
C GLU A 88 4.24 3.07 0.63
N PRO A 89 4.64 4.02 -0.24
CA PRO A 89 6.00 4.57 -0.17
C PRO A 89 6.22 5.25 1.18
N ARG A 90 7.49 5.32 1.63
CA ARG A 90 7.82 6.08 2.83
C ARG A 90 7.36 7.52 2.66
N PRO A 91 6.60 8.08 3.62
CA PRO A 91 6.10 9.43 3.50
C PRO A 91 7.24 10.46 3.57
N LYS A 92 6.98 11.64 3.03
CA LYS A 92 7.87 12.79 3.13
C LYS A 92 7.30 13.79 4.11
N ASP A 93 8.19 14.50 4.80
CA ASP A 93 7.80 15.53 5.73
C ASP A 93 7.44 16.86 5.03
N LYS A 94 7.12 17.88 5.83
CA LYS A 94 6.76 19.21 5.32
C LYS A 94 7.83 19.85 4.43
N ASN A 95 9.09 19.43 4.55
CA ASN A 95 10.23 19.99 3.82
C ASN A 95 10.66 19.09 2.65
N GLY A 96 9.94 17.99 2.39
CA GLY A 96 10.28 17.03 1.35
C GLY A 96 11.35 16.02 1.76
N ASN A 97 11.73 15.94 3.02
CA ASN A 97 12.65 14.95 3.54
C ASN A 97 11.93 13.64 3.81
N ASP A 98 12.61 12.51 3.61
CA ASP A 98 12.06 11.22 3.97
C ASP A 98 11.84 11.12 5.48
N CYS A 99 10.68 10.62 5.88
CA CYS A 99 10.36 10.35 7.29
C CYS A 99 11.06 9.08 7.76
N ASP A 100 12.40 9.13 7.88
CA ASP A 100 13.22 7.96 8.22
C ASP A 100 12.93 7.42 9.62
N SER A 101 12.41 8.25 10.51
CA SER A 101 12.01 7.85 11.87
C SER A 101 10.72 7.05 11.91
N TRP A 102 9.92 7.08 10.86
CA TRP A 102 8.66 6.34 10.78
C TRP A 102 8.92 4.87 10.48
N THR A 103 8.13 3.99 11.07
CA THR A 103 8.29 2.54 10.97
C THR A 103 7.16 1.92 10.16
N LEU A 104 7.52 1.05 9.22
CA LEU A 104 6.51 0.29 8.47
C LEU A 104 5.78 -0.67 9.40
N ASN A 105 4.47 -0.53 9.48
CA ASN A 105 3.60 -1.48 10.15
C ASN A 105 3.26 -2.61 9.17
N THR A 106 3.80 -3.78 9.40
CA THR A 106 3.63 -4.92 8.48
C THR A 106 2.24 -5.53 8.48
N LYS A 107 1.39 -5.16 9.43
CA LYS A 107 -0.02 -5.58 9.47
C LYS A 107 -0.90 -4.68 8.63
N THR A 108 -0.66 -3.36 8.68
CA THR A 108 -1.48 -2.38 7.97
C THR A 108 -0.90 -1.97 6.62
N GLY A 109 0.40 -2.20 6.38
CA GLY A 109 1.11 -1.71 5.22
C GLY A 109 1.24 -0.19 5.18
N MET A 110 1.15 0.47 6.33
CA MET A 110 1.28 1.91 6.48
C MET A 110 2.50 2.22 7.35
N TYR A 111 3.09 3.40 7.18
CA TYR A 111 4.15 3.88 8.04
C TYR A 111 3.57 4.58 9.25
N ASP A 112 4.01 4.19 10.44
CA ASP A 112 3.59 4.78 11.69
C ASP A 112 4.65 5.76 12.20
N PRO A 113 4.25 6.98 12.60
CA PRO A 113 5.18 7.93 13.21
C PRO A 113 5.60 7.43 14.60
N PRO A 114 6.81 7.82 15.06
CA PRO A 114 7.26 7.47 16.41
C PRO A 114 6.47 8.18 17.52
N ILE A 115 5.81 9.29 17.18
CA ILE A 115 4.93 10.04 18.07
C ILE A 115 3.57 10.13 17.42
N SER A 116 2.51 9.76 18.13
CA SER A 116 1.15 9.82 17.62
C SER A 116 0.75 11.23 17.21
N TYR A 117 -0.07 11.32 16.16
CA TYR A 117 -0.63 12.59 15.72
C TYR A 117 -1.31 13.31 16.92
N PRO A 118 -1.05 14.60 17.14
CA PRO A 118 -1.65 15.33 18.26
C PRO A 118 -3.18 15.30 18.22
N ASN A 119 -3.79 15.34 19.41
CA ASN A 119 -5.23 15.52 19.53
C ASN A 119 -5.58 16.96 19.18
N ALA A 120 -5.74 17.22 17.90
CA ALA A 120 -5.89 18.56 17.36
C ALA A 120 -7.29 19.13 17.67
N ALA A 121 -7.33 20.42 18.00
CA ALA A 121 -8.59 21.16 18.04
C ALA A 121 -9.15 21.32 16.60
N ALA A 122 -10.42 21.73 16.50
CA ALA A 122 -11.03 22.01 15.21
C ALA A 122 -10.19 23.06 14.44
N LEU A 123 -9.93 22.80 13.16
CA LEU A 123 -9.15 23.66 12.28
C LEU A 123 -7.63 23.71 12.58
N GLU A 124 -7.15 22.88 13.49
CA GLU A 124 -5.72 22.71 13.69
C GLU A 124 -5.22 21.55 12.83
N TYR A 125 -4.16 21.80 12.07
CA TYR A 125 -3.48 20.80 11.26
C TYR A 125 -2.01 20.74 11.64
N TRP A 126 -1.52 19.55 11.95
CA TRP A 126 -0.14 19.29 12.28
C TRP A 126 0.54 18.57 11.13
N THR A 127 1.79 18.90 10.89
CA THR A 127 2.62 18.27 9.89
C THR A 127 3.92 17.79 10.52
N TRP A 128 4.51 16.74 9.95
CA TRP A 128 5.74 16.18 10.48
C TRP A 128 6.97 16.96 9.97
N ASP A 129 7.93 17.17 10.87
CA ASP A 129 9.24 17.74 10.57
C ASP A 129 10.32 16.79 11.12
N GLU A 130 10.97 16.08 10.22
CA GLU A 130 11.99 15.08 10.59
C GLU A 130 13.18 15.70 11.29
N SER A 131 13.55 16.93 10.91
CA SER A 131 14.66 17.65 11.55
C SER A 131 14.36 17.99 13.01
N VAL A 132 13.11 18.35 13.31
CA VAL A 132 12.68 18.62 14.68
C VAL A 132 12.76 17.35 15.52
N TYR A 133 12.31 16.23 14.98
CA TYR A 133 12.40 14.94 15.67
C TYR A 133 13.86 14.52 15.90
N ASN A 134 14.73 14.69 14.92
CA ASN A 134 16.14 14.34 15.04
C ASN A 134 16.88 15.22 16.07
N GLY A 135 16.45 16.44 16.27
CA GLY A 135 16.99 17.33 17.30
C GLY A 135 16.46 17.03 18.70
N ASP A 136 15.22 16.56 18.80
CA ASP A 136 14.56 16.21 20.07
C ASP A 136 13.51 15.13 19.79
N ASN A 137 13.80 13.91 20.18
CA ASN A 137 12.93 12.74 19.93
C ASN A 137 11.58 12.77 20.66
N THR A 138 11.31 13.81 21.47
CA THR A 138 9.99 14.04 22.08
C THR A 138 9.10 14.95 21.22
N LYS A 139 9.61 15.47 20.12
CA LYS A 139 8.96 16.42 19.22
C LYS A 139 9.02 15.92 17.77
N GLY A 140 8.24 16.50 16.91
CA GLY A 140 8.23 16.15 15.49
C GLY A 140 7.00 16.71 14.77
N TRP A 141 5.87 16.75 15.45
CA TRP A 141 4.67 17.39 14.93
C TRP A 141 4.74 18.90 15.10
N VAL A 142 4.54 19.62 14.02
CA VAL A 142 4.57 21.09 13.96
C VAL A 142 3.21 21.59 13.51
N LEU A 143 2.65 22.55 14.23
CA LEU A 143 1.38 23.16 13.87
C LEU A 143 1.52 23.91 12.55
N LEU A 144 0.64 23.56 11.60
CA LEU A 144 0.58 24.28 10.33
C LEU A 144 -0.17 25.60 10.56
N THR A 145 0.54 26.71 10.49
CA THR A 145 -0.06 28.05 10.56
C THR A 145 -0.46 28.52 9.17
N THR A 146 -1.68 28.94 9.04
CA THR A 146 -2.21 29.56 7.80
C THR A 146 -1.90 31.03 7.76
#